data_c30f2db365dbee284d471f8b517e9e30
#
_entry.id   c30f2db365dbee284d471f8b517e9e30
#
_cell.length_a   1.000
_cell.length_b   1.000
_cell.length_c   1.000
_cell.angle_alpha   90.00
_cell.angle_beta   90.00
_cell.angle_gamma   90.00
#
_symmetry.space_group_name_H-M   'P 1'
#
loop_
_entity.id
_entity.type
_entity.pdbx_description
1 polymer ?
#
loop_
_entity_poly.entity_id
_entity_poly.type
_entity_poly.pdbx_seq_one_letter_code
_entity_poly.pdbx_strand_id
1 'polypeptide(L)'
;MSDVVRQRIRGLRQARGWSLDALAARCHLSPSTLSRIETGRRRIDLEQLVALARALDTTIDHLVEPVDDADVIIRPMQHQEPGLTTWVLSREPVRNSGSHVAKMRITPERRTGPEFQAVHPGREWFTVISGTALLFLGERQIPVAAGNAAEFSTMIPHSIGAVGGPVEILTIFDQEGERAHATP
;
A
#
# COMPACT_ATOMS: atom_id res chain seq x y z
N MET A 1 4.70 0.84 -24.99
CA MET A 1 4.75 2.06 -24.16
C MET A 1 3.74 3.12 -24.58
N SER A 2 3.69 3.59 -25.83
CA SER A 2 2.74 4.65 -26.25
C SER A 2 1.26 4.29 -26.10
N ASP A 3 0.86 3.03 -26.30
CA ASP A 3 -0.54 2.61 -26.22
C ASP A 3 -1.03 2.57 -24.77
N VAL A 4 -0.20 2.11 -23.84
CA VAL A 4 -0.51 2.11 -22.39
C VAL A 4 -0.74 3.54 -21.90
N VAL A 5 0.15 4.47 -22.25
CA VAL A 5 0.01 5.89 -21.87
C VAL A 5 -1.32 6.47 -22.35
N ARG A 6 -1.69 6.21 -23.61
CA ARG A 6 -2.95 6.69 -24.19
C ARG A 6 -4.18 6.09 -23.49
N GLN A 7 -4.15 4.80 -23.22
CA GLN A 7 -5.23 4.12 -22.52
C GLN A 7 -5.40 4.68 -21.10
N ARG A 8 -4.30 4.95 -20.38
CA ARG A 8 -4.33 5.55 -19.04
C ARG A 8 -4.89 6.96 -19.08
N ILE A 9 -4.42 7.83 -20.01
CA ILE A 9 -4.94 9.19 -20.18
C ILE A 9 -6.46 9.13 -20.42
N ARG A 10 -6.90 8.31 -21.37
CA ARG A 10 -8.32 8.14 -21.69
C ARG A 10 -9.11 7.60 -20.50
N GLY A 11 -8.60 6.56 -19.83
CA GLY A 11 -9.25 5.97 -18.65
C GLY A 11 -9.40 6.96 -17.50
N LEU A 12 -8.33 7.72 -17.18
CA LEU A 12 -8.36 8.74 -16.15
C LEU A 12 -9.32 9.89 -16.47
N ARG A 13 -9.38 10.31 -17.74
CA ARG A 13 -10.36 11.31 -18.19
C ARG A 13 -11.79 10.80 -18.02
N GLN A 14 -12.07 9.58 -18.46
CA GLN A 14 -13.40 8.97 -18.37
C GLN A 14 -13.83 8.73 -16.92
N ALA A 15 -12.91 8.29 -16.05
CA ALA A 15 -13.18 8.12 -14.62
C ALA A 15 -13.58 9.42 -13.93
N ARG A 16 -13.17 10.58 -14.46
CA ARG A 16 -13.58 11.91 -13.98
C ARG A 16 -14.86 12.42 -14.66
N GLY A 17 -15.45 11.68 -15.58
CA GLY A 17 -16.60 12.09 -16.35
C GLY A 17 -16.32 13.25 -17.33
N TRP A 18 -15.05 13.48 -17.71
CA TRP A 18 -14.68 14.60 -18.54
C TRP A 18 -14.82 14.30 -20.03
N SER A 19 -15.37 15.26 -20.78
CA SER A 19 -15.31 15.25 -22.24
C SER A 19 -13.89 15.50 -22.73
N LEU A 20 -13.63 15.24 -24.03
CA LEU A 20 -12.37 15.63 -24.67
C LEU A 20 -12.12 17.15 -24.53
N ASP A 21 -13.17 17.96 -24.74
CA ASP A 21 -13.07 19.42 -24.62
C ASP A 21 -12.68 19.84 -23.20
N ALA A 22 -13.27 19.20 -22.19
CA ALA A 22 -12.99 19.50 -20.80
C ALA A 22 -11.54 19.21 -20.39
N LEU A 23 -10.94 18.11 -20.85
CA LEU A 23 -9.53 17.81 -20.58
C LEU A 23 -8.62 18.68 -21.46
N ALA A 24 -8.94 18.88 -22.74
CA ALA A 24 -8.16 19.69 -23.65
C ALA A 24 -8.00 21.14 -23.14
N ALA A 25 -9.07 21.73 -22.65
CA ALA A 25 -9.02 23.06 -22.04
C ALA A 25 -8.07 23.14 -20.83
N ARG A 26 -8.03 22.10 -19.98
CA ARG A 26 -7.15 22.04 -18.81
C ARG A 26 -5.67 21.85 -19.15
N CYS A 27 -5.41 21.30 -20.33
CA CYS A 27 -4.03 21.05 -20.81
C CYS A 27 -3.57 22.10 -21.82
N HIS A 28 -4.38 23.10 -22.14
CA HIS A 28 -4.15 24.08 -23.19
C HIS A 28 -3.92 23.42 -24.59
N LEU A 29 -4.61 22.29 -24.82
CA LEU A 29 -4.60 21.57 -26.09
C LEU A 29 -5.91 21.81 -26.86
N SER A 30 -5.88 21.62 -28.18
CA SER A 30 -7.13 21.54 -28.92
C SER A 30 -7.80 20.17 -28.71
N PRO A 31 -9.13 20.08 -28.67
CA PRO A 31 -9.85 18.79 -28.56
C PRO A 31 -9.45 17.82 -29.68
N SER A 32 -9.19 18.31 -30.90
CA SER A 32 -8.72 17.48 -32.01
C SER A 32 -7.31 16.90 -31.78
N THR A 33 -6.42 17.68 -31.15
CA THR A 33 -5.09 17.20 -30.74
C THR A 33 -5.22 16.08 -29.70
N LEU A 34 -6.01 16.30 -28.65
CA LEU A 34 -6.22 15.32 -27.60
C LEU A 34 -6.86 14.03 -28.15
N SER A 35 -7.88 14.16 -29.01
CA SER A 35 -8.50 13.01 -29.68
C SER A 35 -7.48 12.18 -30.47
N ARG A 36 -6.59 12.84 -31.23
CA ARG A 36 -5.53 12.16 -31.98
C ARG A 36 -4.49 11.50 -31.09
N ILE A 37 -4.20 12.09 -29.93
CA ILE A 37 -3.34 11.49 -28.91
C ILE A 37 -4.00 10.22 -28.38
N GLU A 38 -5.24 10.30 -27.88
CA GLU A 38 -5.95 9.14 -27.31
C GLU A 38 -6.15 8.01 -28.31
N THR A 39 -6.33 8.33 -29.60
CA THR A 39 -6.50 7.34 -30.67
C THR A 39 -5.20 6.85 -31.32
N GLY A 40 -4.06 7.35 -30.85
CA GLY A 40 -2.76 6.93 -31.37
C GLY A 40 -2.34 7.54 -32.71
N ARG A 41 -3.14 8.45 -33.25
CA ARG A 41 -2.85 9.13 -34.54
C ARG A 41 -1.83 10.27 -34.41
N ARG A 42 -1.46 10.61 -33.15
CA ARG A 42 -0.43 11.62 -32.85
C ARG A 42 0.44 11.13 -31.71
N ARG A 43 1.74 11.38 -31.79
CA ARG A 43 2.67 11.15 -30.67
C ARG A 43 2.46 12.23 -29.60
N ILE A 44 2.71 11.88 -28.36
CA ILE A 44 2.71 12.79 -27.22
C ILE A 44 4.15 13.29 -27.06
N ASP A 45 4.35 14.60 -27.05
CA ASP A 45 5.61 15.19 -26.63
C ASP A 45 5.68 15.33 -25.10
N LEU A 46 6.86 15.64 -24.57
CA LEU A 46 7.09 15.72 -23.14
C LEU A 46 6.26 16.83 -22.48
N GLU A 47 6.12 17.97 -23.14
CA GLU A 47 5.37 19.10 -22.59
C GLU A 47 3.88 18.76 -22.47
N GLN A 48 3.33 18.11 -23.51
CA GLN A 48 1.95 17.62 -23.50
C GLN A 48 1.74 16.55 -22.42
N LEU A 49 2.71 15.64 -22.23
CA LEU A 49 2.63 14.61 -21.21
C LEU A 49 2.62 15.22 -19.79
N VAL A 50 3.47 16.21 -19.53
CA VAL A 50 3.49 16.98 -18.26
C VAL A 50 2.16 17.69 -18.03
N ALA A 51 1.62 18.37 -19.05
CA ALA A 51 0.35 19.08 -18.94
C ALA A 51 -0.83 18.11 -18.66
N LEU A 52 -0.85 16.96 -19.33
CA LEU A 52 -1.84 15.91 -19.13
C LEU A 52 -1.75 15.30 -17.73
N ALA A 53 -0.54 14.98 -17.26
CA ALA A 53 -0.34 14.44 -15.93
C ALA A 53 -0.86 15.39 -14.84
N ARG A 54 -0.51 16.68 -14.93
CA ARG A 54 -0.99 17.73 -14.01
C ARG A 54 -2.51 17.88 -14.03
N ALA A 55 -3.10 17.97 -15.23
CA ALA A 55 -4.54 18.14 -15.38
C ALA A 55 -5.31 16.91 -14.86
N LEU A 56 -4.74 15.73 -15.00
CA LEU A 56 -5.31 14.47 -14.53
C LEU A 56 -4.93 14.14 -13.08
N ASP A 57 -4.28 15.06 -12.36
CA ASP A 57 -3.84 14.86 -10.97
C ASP A 57 -3.14 13.50 -10.78
N THR A 58 -2.12 13.27 -11.61
CA THR A 58 -1.30 12.06 -11.62
C THR A 58 0.16 12.41 -11.92
N THR A 59 1.05 11.45 -11.84
CA THR A 59 2.46 11.63 -12.18
C THR A 59 2.77 11.09 -13.58
N ILE A 60 3.87 11.57 -14.17
CA ILE A 60 4.37 11.01 -15.43
C ILE A 60 4.70 9.54 -15.25
N ASP A 61 5.33 9.18 -14.13
CA ASP A 61 5.68 7.79 -13.81
C ASP A 61 4.46 6.88 -13.86
N HIS A 62 3.35 7.28 -13.25
CA HIS A 62 2.11 6.51 -13.31
C HIS A 62 1.56 6.38 -14.74
N LEU A 63 1.78 7.38 -15.60
CA LEU A 63 1.33 7.30 -16.99
C LEU A 63 2.22 6.38 -17.84
N VAL A 64 3.55 6.36 -17.60
CA VAL A 64 4.52 5.63 -18.44
C VAL A 64 4.94 4.27 -17.88
N GLU A 65 4.58 3.95 -16.65
CA GLU A 65 4.91 2.68 -16.01
C GLU A 65 4.53 1.49 -16.90
N PRO A 66 5.45 0.52 -17.12
CA PRO A 66 5.14 -0.66 -17.91
C PRO A 66 3.92 -1.41 -17.34
N VAL A 67 3.11 -2.02 -18.19
CA VAL A 67 2.13 -3.01 -17.74
C VAL A 67 2.93 -4.25 -17.35
N ASP A 68 2.85 -4.59 -16.07
CA ASP A 68 3.39 -5.86 -15.58
C ASP A 68 2.38 -6.96 -15.91
N ASP A 69 2.74 -7.84 -16.84
CA ASP A 69 1.96 -9.04 -17.20
C ASP A 69 2.13 -10.17 -16.16
N ALA A 70 2.83 -9.91 -15.04
CA ALA A 70 3.01 -10.88 -13.99
C ALA A 70 1.66 -11.29 -13.40
N ASP A 71 1.57 -12.54 -12.96
CA ASP A 71 0.42 -13.07 -12.24
C ASP A 71 0.03 -12.13 -11.09
N VAL A 72 -1.19 -11.59 -11.14
CA VAL A 72 -1.70 -10.68 -10.11
C VAL A 72 -1.93 -11.36 -8.76
N ILE A 73 -1.92 -12.70 -8.75
CA ILE A 73 -2.06 -13.49 -7.54
C ILE A 73 -0.72 -13.54 -6.80
N ILE A 74 -0.73 -13.16 -5.53
CA ILE A 74 0.40 -13.32 -4.62
C ILE A 74 0.25 -14.65 -3.90
N ARG A 75 1.29 -15.50 -4.00
CA ARG A 75 1.39 -16.76 -3.25
C ARG A 75 2.48 -16.58 -2.20
N PRO A 76 2.12 -16.09 -0.99
CA PRO A 76 3.11 -15.69 -0.01
C PRO A 76 3.84 -16.91 0.55
N MET A 77 5.13 -16.77 0.76
CA MET A 77 5.89 -17.71 1.59
C MET A 77 5.56 -17.46 3.05
N GLN A 78 5.54 -18.55 3.82
CA GLN A 78 5.30 -18.52 5.24
C GLN A 78 6.64 -18.41 5.99
N HIS A 79 6.74 -17.42 6.86
CA HIS A 79 7.83 -17.31 7.83
C HIS A 79 7.31 -17.71 9.20
N GLN A 80 7.98 -18.64 9.86
CA GLN A 80 7.61 -19.15 11.17
C GLN A 80 8.65 -18.82 12.22
N GLU A 81 8.21 -18.27 13.33
CA GLU A 81 8.95 -18.04 14.55
C GLU A 81 8.14 -18.58 15.75
N PRO A 82 8.73 -18.78 16.92
CA PRO A 82 8.00 -19.21 18.11
C PRO A 82 6.84 -18.24 18.42
N GLY A 83 5.61 -18.74 18.31
CA GLY A 83 4.39 -17.97 18.55
C GLY A 83 4.00 -16.97 17.46
N LEU A 84 4.70 -16.90 16.33
CA LEU A 84 4.38 -16.00 15.22
C LEU A 84 4.51 -16.73 13.88
N THR A 85 3.49 -16.58 13.04
CA THR A 85 3.55 -16.96 11.63
C THR A 85 3.19 -15.76 10.79
N THR A 86 4.04 -15.41 9.83
CA THR A 86 3.86 -14.25 8.96
C THR A 86 3.78 -14.67 7.49
N TRP A 87 2.86 -14.07 6.75
CA TRP A 87 2.71 -14.17 5.30
C TRP A 87 2.79 -12.78 4.71
N VAL A 88 3.85 -12.45 3.96
CA VAL A 88 3.97 -11.17 3.25
C VAL A 88 3.05 -11.18 2.03
N LEU A 89 2.12 -10.26 1.96
CA LEU A 89 1.07 -10.17 0.94
C LEU A 89 1.33 -9.07 -0.11
N SER A 90 2.46 -8.40 -0.05
CA SER A 90 2.92 -7.44 -1.07
C SER A 90 4.17 -7.98 -1.76
N ARG A 91 4.29 -7.81 -3.09
CA ARG A 91 5.48 -8.26 -3.85
C ARG A 91 6.69 -7.38 -3.60
N GLU A 92 6.45 -6.09 -3.50
CA GLU A 92 7.45 -5.07 -3.19
C GLU A 92 6.80 -4.06 -2.23
N PRO A 93 7.60 -3.25 -1.53
CA PRO A 93 7.05 -2.11 -0.83
C PRO A 93 6.16 -1.33 -1.79
N VAL A 94 4.96 -0.97 -1.36
CA VAL A 94 4.08 -0.14 -2.19
C VAL A 94 4.88 1.07 -2.63
N ARG A 95 5.13 1.18 -3.94
CA ARG A 95 5.99 2.21 -4.54
C ARG A 95 5.61 3.57 -3.97
N ASN A 96 6.60 4.28 -3.44
CA ASN A 96 6.56 5.58 -2.75
C ASN A 96 6.12 5.59 -1.28
N SER A 97 5.59 4.54 -0.70
CA SER A 97 5.30 4.52 0.75
C SER A 97 6.26 3.68 1.57
N GLY A 98 7.05 2.80 0.90
CA GLY A 98 7.90 1.84 1.61
C GLY A 98 7.13 0.82 2.45
N SER A 99 5.78 0.77 2.31
CA SER A 99 4.93 -0.04 3.18
C SER A 99 4.73 -1.46 2.64
N HIS A 100 4.73 -2.42 3.53
CA HIS A 100 4.40 -3.82 3.28
C HIS A 100 3.05 -4.18 3.87
N VAL A 101 2.38 -5.11 3.23
CA VAL A 101 1.15 -5.73 3.76
C VAL A 101 1.47 -7.15 4.15
N ALA A 102 1.13 -7.54 5.37
CA ALA A 102 1.29 -8.91 5.83
C ALA A 102 0.05 -9.40 6.60
N LYS A 103 -0.19 -10.69 6.52
CA LYS A 103 -1.05 -11.41 7.45
C LYS A 103 -0.15 -12.04 8.53
N MET A 104 -0.54 -11.92 9.78
CA MET A 104 0.13 -12.54 10.89
C MET A 104 -0.84 -13.40 11.70
N ARG A 105 -0.37 -14.57 12.12
CA ARG A 105 -1.01 -15.38 13.17
C ARG A 105 -0.10 -15.39 14.37
N ILE A 106 -0.62 -14.88 15.48
CA ILE A 106 0.10 -14.77 16.76
C ILE A 106 -0.56 -15.72 17.74
N THR A 107 0.24 -16.52 18.43
CA THR A 107 -0.24 -17.40 19.49
C THR A 107 0.21 -16.90 20.86
N PRO A 108 -0.41 -17.36 21.98
CA PRO A 108 0.01 -16.96 23.32
C PRO A 108 1.47 -17.32 23.68
N GLU A 109 2.12 -18.19 22.87
CA GLU A 109 3.53 -18.57 23.06
C GLU A 109 4.51 -17.48 22.61
N ARG A 110 4.05 -16.49 21.81
CA ARG A 110 4.89 -15.35 21.41
C ARG A 110 5.27 -14.56 22.65
N ARG A 111 6.56 -14.32 22.83
CA ARG A 111 7.05 -13.43 23.86
C ARG A 111 6.63 -12.00 23.54
N THR A 112 5.84 -11.41 24.42
CA THR A 112 5.32 -10.04 24.32
C THR A 112 5.29 -9.42 25.71
N GLY A 113 5.29 -8.11 25.76
CA GLY A 113 5.31 -7.38 27.02
C GLY A 113 6.29 -6.23 26.99
N PRO A 114 6.46 -5.48 28.07
CA PRO A 114 7.32 -4.31 28.13
C PRO A 114 8.76 -4.57 27.71
N GLU A 115 9.31 -5.74 28.06
CA GLU A 115 10.69 -6.14 27.76
C GLU A 115 10.92 -6.57 26.30
N PHE A 116 9.84 -6.78 25.52
CA PHE A 116 9.89 -7.21 24.13
C PHE A 116 9.36 -6.15 23.17
N GLN A 117 9.25 -4.91 23.61
CA GLN A 117 8.81 -3.79 22.78
C GLN A 117 9.93 -3.33 21.84
N ALA A 118 9.60 -3.14 20.57
CA ALA A 118 10.46 -2.54 19.56
C ALA A 118 10.15 -1.05 19.39
N VAL A 119 11.14 -0.29 18.90
CA VAL A 119 10.98 1.11 18.49
C VAL A 119 11.65 1.28 17.14
N HIS A 120 10.93 1.83 16.18
CA HIS A 120 11.47 2.17 14.86
C HIS A 120 10.73 3.37 14.27
N PRO A 121 11.32 4.13 13.32
CA PRO A 121 10.61 5.19 12.62
C PRO A 121 9.41 4.67 11.85
N GLY A 122 8.34 5.47 11.78
CA GLY A 122 7.18 5.20 10.95
C GLY A 122 5.86 5.09 11.71
N ARG A 123 4.91 4.44 11.07
CA ARG A 123 3.59 4.14 11.60
C ARG A 123 3.23 2.71 11.28
N GLU A 124 2.53 2.07 12.18
CA GLU A 124 1.93 0.76 11.96
C GLU A 124 0.42 0.86 12.07
N TRP A 125 -0.25 0.15 11.20
CA TRP A 125 -1.69 -0.06 11.21
C TRP A 125 -1.97 -1.55 11.13
N PHE A 126 -2.89 -2.04 11.96
CA PHE A 126 -3.38 -3.40 11.83
C PHE A 126 -4.87 -3.51 12.11
N THR A 127 -5.51 -4.53 11.54
CA THR A 127 -6.87 -4.94 11.88
C THR A 127 -6.89 -6.39 12.31
N VAL A 128 -7.76 -6.69 13.28
CA VAL A 128 -7.92 -8.06 13.79
C VAL A 128 -8.98 -8.79 12.97
N ILE A 129 -8.57 -9.88 12.33
CA ILE A 129 -9.45 -10.75 11.54
C ILE A 129 -10.21 -11.72 12.46
N SER A 130 -9.50 -12.33 13.39
CA SER A 130 -10.08 -13.29 14.35
C SER A 130 -9.30 -13.29 15.67
N GLY A 131 -9.96 -13.59 16.78
CA GLY A 131 -9.37 -13.58 18.12
C GLY A 131 -9.28 -12.18 18.72
N THR A 132 -8.36 -11.98 19.67
CA THR A 132 -8.09 -10.70 20.32
C THR A 132 -6.58 -10.47 20.40
N ALA A 133 -6.11 -9.39 19.75
CA ALA A 133 -4.75 -8.93 19.89
C ALA A 133 -4.57 -8.17 21.21
N LEU A 134 -3.39 -8.29 21.82
CA LEU A 134 -2.98 -7.43 22.92
C LEU A 134 -1.85 -6.52 22.42
N LEU A 135 -2.17 -5.26 22.21
CA LEU A 135 -1.19 -4.24 21.84
C LEU A 135 -0.57 -3.66 23.12
N PHE A 136 0.73 -3.86 23.29
CA PHE A 136 1.53 -3.11 24.25
C PHE A 136 2.02 -1.84 23.54
N LEU A 137 1.73 -0.67 24.09
CA LEU A 137 2.08 0.63 23.51
C LEU A 137 2.57 1.56 24.63
N GLY A 138 3.90 1.64 24.81
CA GLY A 138 4.52 2.17 26.02
C GLY A 138 4.07 1.38 27.23
N GLU A 139 3.50 2.05 28.22
CA GLU A 139 2.96 1.42 29.45
C GLU A 139 1.53 0.90 29.28
N ARG A 140 0.88 1.18 28.16
CA ARG A 140 -0.52 0.82 27.93
C ARG A 140 -0.63 -0.61 27.39
N GLN A 141 -1.62 -1.32 27.87
CA GLN A 141 -2.05 -2.62 27.35
C GLN A 141 -3.46 -2.46 26.77
N ILE A 142 -3.58 -2.65 25.47
CA ILE A 142 -4.80 -2.33 24.72
C ILE A 142 -5.29 -3.62 24.05
N PRO A 143 -6.37 -4.23 24.52
CA PRO A 143 -7.00 -5.34 23.82
C PRO A 143 -7.72 -4.81 22.57
N VAL A 144 -7.43 -5.43 21.42
CA VAL A 144 -8.07 -5.12 20.13
C VAL A 144 -8.80 -6.38 19.68
N ALA A 145 -10.12 -6.36 19.75
CA ALA A 145 -10.96 -7.50 19.37
C ALA A 145 -11.16 -7.59 17.86
N ALA A 146 -11.58 -8.76 17.38
CA ALA A 146 -11.93 -8.98 15.97
C ALA A 146 -12.89 -7.90 15.44
N GLY A 147 -12.63 -7.42 14.21
CA GLY A 147 -13.37 -6.35 13.56
C GLY A 147 -12.88 -4.94 13.90
N ASN A 148 -12.00 -4.77 14.88
CA ASN A 148 -11.39 -3.49 15.21
C ASN A 148 -10.02 -3.35 14.55
N ALA A 149 -9.53 -2.10 14.48
CA ALA A 149 -8.21 -1.76 13.99
C ALA A 149 -7.48 -0.87 14.99
N ALA A 150 -6.16 -0.83 14.90
CA ALA A 150 -5.30 0.08 15.62
C ALA A 150 -4.32 0.76 14.66
N GLU A 151 -4.01 2.02 14.92
CA GLU A 151 -2.99 2.80 14.23
C GLU A 151 -2.18 3.59 15.26
N PHE A 152 -0.85 3.50 15.16
CA PHE A 152 0.02 4.17 16.12
C PHE A 152 1.37 4.53 15.50
N SER A 153 2.08 5.46 16.16
CA SER A 153 3.47 5.77 15.83
C SER A 153 4.37 4.68 16.39
N THR A 154 5.22 4.11 15.56
CA THR A 154 6.20 3.09 15.94
C THR A 154 7.41 3.66 16.68
N MET A 155 7.48 4.99 16.82
CA MET A 155 8.38 5.67 17.75
C MET A 155 7.99 5.49 19.23
N ILE A 156 6.79 4.99 19.51
CA ILE A 156 6.39 4.56 20.84
C ILE A 156 6.78 3.07 20.97
N PRO A 157 7.46 2.67 22.07
CA PRO A 157 7.76 1.26 22.30
C PRO A 157 6.49 0.41 22.16
N HIS A 158 6.53 -0.65 21.36
CA HIS A 158 5.34 -1.45 21.09
C HIS A 158 5.67 -2.93 20.85
N SER A 159 4.70 -3.78 21.16
CA SER A 159 4.67 -5.19 20.79
C SER A 159 3.22 -5.67 20.68
N ILE A 160 2.98 -6.70 19.85
CA ILE A 160 1.64 -7.26 19.63
C ILE A 160 1.65 -8.72 20.03
N GLY A 161 0.74 -9.09 20.94
CA GLY A 161 0.52 -10.45 21.42
C GLY A 161 -0.89 -10.93 21.15
N ALA A 162 -1.22 -12.09 21.74
CA ALA A 162 -2.53 -12.71 21.68
C ALA A 162 -3.10 -12.93 23.09
N VAL A 163 -4.40 -12.76 23.26
CA VAL A 163 -5.14 -12.99 24.51
C VAL A 163 -6.24 -14.02 24.31
N GLY A 164 -6.28 -15.00 25.21
CA GLY A 164 -7.35 -16.00 25.24
C GLY A 164 -7.28 -17.06 24.13
N GLY A 165 -6.25 -17.01 23.29
CA GLY A 165 -6.04 -17.93 22.16
C GLY A 165 -5.33 -17.28 21.01
N PRO A 166 -5.13 -17.98 19.88
CA PRO A 166 -4.51 -17.40 18.69
C PRO A 166 -5.30 -16.22 18.12
N VAL A 167 -4.59 -15.22 17.61
CA VAL A 167 -5.15 -14.07 16.89
C VAL A 167 -4.61 -14.03 15.47
N GLU A 168 -5.46 -13.68 14.53
CA GLU A 168 -5.05 -13.35 13.15
C GLU A 168 -5.27 -11.87 12.88
N ILE A 169 -4.24 -11.20 12.39
CA ILE A 169 -4.26 -9.80 12.01
C ILE A 169 -3.81 -9.61 10.56
N LEU A 170 -4.31 -8.55 9.94
CA LEU A 170 -3.73 -7.98 8.73
C LEU A 170 -3.03 -6.69 9.15
N THR A 171 -1.76 -6.54 8.80
CA THR A 171 -0.96 -5.37 9.17
C THR A 171 -0.37 -4.69 7.94
N ILE A 172 -0.20 -3.38 8.04
CA ILE A 172 0.55 -2.53 7.11
C ILE A 172 1.65 -1.86 7.92
N PHE A 173 2.90 -2.09 7.51
CA PHE A 173 4.08 -1.51 8.16
C PHE A 173 5.09 -1.06 7.09
N ASP A 174 6.02 -0.18 7.45
CA ASP A 174 7.10 0.24 6.58
C ASP A 174 8.28 -0.76 6.58
N GLN A 175 9.30 -0.51 5.73
CA GLN A 175 10.48 -1.39 5.63
C GLN A 175 11.27 -1.53 6.93
N GLU A 176 11.22 -0.53 7.79
CA GLU A 176 11.90 -0.60 9.09
C GLU A 176 11.10 -1.45 10.07
N GLY A 177 9.78 -1.42 9.97
CA GLY A 177 8.88 -2.32 10.69
C GLY A 177 9.09 -3.79 10.33
N GLU A 178 9.34 -4.10 9.07
CA GLU A 178 9.67 -5.46 8.65
C GLU A 178 10.91 -5.99 9.37
N ARG A 179 11.97 -5.20 9.44
CA ARG A 179 13.21 -5.58 10.13
C ARG A 179 13.01 -5.74 11.65
N ALA A 180 12.21 -4.87 12.25
CA ALA A 180 11.94 -4.91 13.70
C ALA A 180 11.10 -6.12 14.10
N HIS A 181 10.22 -6.60 13.22
CA HIS A 181 9.29 -7.69 13.51
C HIS A 181 9.71 -9.06 12.90
N ALA A 182 10.67 -9.06 11.98
CA ALA A 182 11.16 -10.26 11.27
C ALA A 182 12.62 -10.64 11.60
N THR A 183 13.26 -9.91 12.52
CA THR A 183 14.64 -10.24 12.92
C THR A 183 14.64 -10.78 14.35
N PRO A 184 15.26 -11.93 14.60
CA PRO A 184 15.40 -12.51 15.94
C PRO A 184 16.28 -11.67 16.86
#